data_c8070f066c3532169318b81cc661be68
#
_entry.id   c8070f066c3532169318b81cc661be68
#
_cell.length_a   1.000
_cell.length_b   1.000
_cell.length_c   1.000
_cell.angle_alpha   90.00
_cell.angle_beta   90.00
_cell.angle_gamma   90.00
#
_symmetry.space_group_name_H-M   'P 1'
#
loop_
_entity.id
_entity.type
_entity.pdbx_description
1 polymer ?
#
loop_
_entity_poly.entity_id
_entity_poly.type
_entity_poly.pdbx_seq_one_letter_code
_entity_poly.pdbx_strand_id
1 'polypeptide(L)' 'MSNKNEIVTAYTIQQCSSCKEQSKQKFSDGDYVFKDISKCSSCDGQIIVTKIFGESLTR' A
#
# COMPACT_ATOMS: atom_id res chain seq x y z
N MET A 1 9.61 -13.40 24.62
CA MET A 1 10.80 -12.64 24.43
C MET A 1 10.76 -11.84 23.17
N SER A 2 11.13 -10.59 23.24
CA SER A 2 11.09 -9.79 22.02
C SER A 2 12.22 -10.17 21.08
N ASN A 3 11.96 -10.04 19.83
CA ASN A 3 12.90 -10.40 18.79
C ASN A 3 13.50 -9.11 18.21
N LYS A 4 14.71 -8.82 18.59
CA LYS A 4 15.35 -7.59 18.18
C LYS A 4 15.70 -7.57 16.71
N ASN A 5 15.75 -8.73 16.11
CA ASN A 5 16.17 -8.83 14.70
C ASN A 5 14.99 -8.84 13.77
N GLU A 6 13.78 -8.76 14.30
CA GLU A 6 12.61 -8.79 13.48
C GLU A 6 12.23 -7.36 13.10
N ILE A 7 12.11 -7.12 11.81
CA ILE A 7 11.71 -5.82 11.28
C ILE A 7 10.38 -6.00 10.59
N VAL A 8 9.40 -5.23 11.03
CA VAL A 8 8.07 -5.28 10.42
C VAL A 8 7.83 -3.97 9.71
N THR A 9 7.57 -4.05 8.43
CA THR A 9 7.24 -2.87 7.62
C THR A 9 5.89 -3.11 6.96
N ALA A 10 4.99 -2.16 7.11
CA ALA A 10 3.69 -2.24 6.50
C ALA A 10 3.72 -1.56 5.14
N TYR A 11 2.96 -2.12 4.21
CA TYR A 11 2.86 -1.60 2.85
C TYR A 11 1.42 -1.53 2.42
N THR A 12 1.16 -0.63 1.49
CA THR A 12 -0.14 -0.53 0.85
C THR A 12 0.02 -0.81 -0.64
N ILE A 13 -0.98 -1.45 -1.21
CA ILE A 13 -1.05 -1.63 -2.66
C ILE A 13 -2.11 -0.67 -3.16
N GLN A 14 -1.72 0.20 -4.07
CA GLN A 14 -2.61 1.16 -4.70
C GLN A 14 -2.87 0.72 -6.11
N GLN A 15 -4.08 0.87 -6.56
CA GLN A 15 -4.46 0.43 -7.90
C GLN A 15 -5.37 1.43 -8.54
N CYS A 16 -5.12 1.70 -9.82
CA CYS A 16 -6.01 2.53 -10.61
C CYS A 16 -7.26 1.73 -10.98
N SER A 17 -8.42 2.36 -10.84
CA SER A 17 -9.68 1.67 -11.12
C SER A 17 -9.92 1.48 -12.62
N SER A 18 -9.24 2.23 -13.46
CA SER A 18 -9.44 2.13 -14.91
C SER A 18 -8.40 1.27 -15.59
N CYS A 19 -7.13 1.61 -15.44
CA CYS A 19 -6.08 0.87 -16.13
C CYS A 19 -5.55 -0.30 -15.31
N LYS A 20 -5.97 -0.42 -14.07
CA LYS A 20 -5.59 -1.53 -13.20
C LYS A 20 -4.12 -1.57 -12.85
N GLU A 21 -3.43 -0.46 -13.03
CA GLU A 21 -2.03 -0.39 -12.68
C GLU A 21 -1.87 -0.36 -11.17
N GLN A 22 -0.94 -1.13 -10.66
CA GLN A 22 -0.73 -1.26 -9.22
C GLN A 22 0.61 -0.69 -8.82
N SER A 23 0.66 -0.15 -7.61
CA SER A 23 1.90 0.35 -7.03
C SER A 23 1.98 -0.06 -5.58
N LYS A 24 3.18 -0.39 -5.13
CA LYS A 24 3.43 -0.72 -3.73
C LYS A 24 4.05 0.48 -3.06
N GLN A 25 3.46 0.92 -1.96
CA GLN A 25 3.94 2.07 -1.20
C GLN A 25 4.07 1.71 0.26
N LYS A 26 4.91 2.43 0.98
CA LYS A 26 4.97 2.24 2.42
C LYS A 26 3.69 2.73 3.05
N PHE A 27 3.24 1.99 4.04
CA PHE A 27 2.06 2.37 4.79
C PHE A 27 2.31 3.65 5.57
N SER A 28 1.33 4.54 5.55
CA SER A 28 1.35 5.75 6.36
C SER A 28 0.16 5.74 7.31
N ASP A 29 0.32 6.44 8.42
CA ASP A 29 -0.80 6.58 9.34
C ASP A 29 -1.98 7.21 8.61
N GLY A 30 -3.14 6.62 8.79
CA GLY A 30 -4.33 7.12 8.13
C GLY A 30 -4.67 6.37 6.85
N ASP A 31 -3.80 5.51 6.37
CA ASP A 31 -4.12 4.69 5.20
C ASP A 31 -5.12 3.60 5.59
N TYR A 32 -6.04 3.34 4.68
CA TYR A 32 -7.03 2.28 4.90
C TYR A 32 -7.48 1.76 3.53
N VAL A 33 -8.05 0.57 3.54
CA VAL A 33 -8.53 -0.05 2.31
C VAL A 33 -9.64 0.80 1.70
N PHE A 34 -9.57 0.98 0.39
CA PHE A 34 -10.48 1.81 -0.41
C PHE A 34 -10.32 3.30 -0.16
N LYS A 35 -9.21 3.71 0.45
CA LYS A 35 -8.93 5.13 0.58
C LYS A 35 -8.61 5.73 -0.78
N ASP A 36 -9.21 6.87 -1.07
CA ASP A 36 -8.90 7.62 -2.28
C ASP A 36 -7.52 8.25 -2.15
N ILE A 37 -6.65 7.97 -3.09
CA ILE A 37 -5.31 8.53 -3.08
C ILE A 37 -5.23 9.74 -4.00
N SER A 38 -5.44 9.52 -5.29
CA SER A 38 -5.34 10.59 -6.28
C SER A 38 -5.86 10.05 -7.60
N LYS A 39 -5.84 10.91 -8.59
CA LYS A 39 -6.20 10.49 -9.94
C LYS A 39 -4.97 9.92 -10.64
N CYS A 40 -5.20 8.91 -11.46
CA CYS A 40 -4.15 8.34 -12.27
C CYS A 40 -3.79 9.33 -13.38
N SER A 41 -2.51 9.59 -13.52
CA SER A 41 -2.06 10.53 -14.54
C SER A 41 -2.12 9.93 -15.95
N SER A 42 -2.22 8.62 -16.04
CA SER A 42 -2.19 7.94 -17.34
C SER A 42 -3.57 7.76 -17.95
N CYS A 43 -4.60 7.64 -17.14
CA CYS A 43 -5.91 7.26 -17.68
C CYS A 43 -7.08 7.94 -17.01
N ASP A 44 -6.86 8.98 -16.22
CA ASP A 44 -7.90 9.69 -15.50
C ASP A 44 -8.70 8.82 -14.54
N GLY A 45 -8.25 7.62 -14.28
CA GLY A 45 -8.90 6.78 -13.31
C GLY A 45 -8.63 7.23 -11.89
N GLN A 46 -9.27 6.57 -10.94
CA GLN A 46 -9.08 6.85 -9.54
C GLN A 46 -8.13 5.84 -8.93
N ILE A 47 -7.13 6.32 -8.23
CA ILE A 47 -6.20 5.44 -7.52
C ILE A 47 -6.68 5.27 -6.10
N ILE A 48 -6.87 4.03 -5.69
CA ILE A 48 -7.33 3.71 -4.34
C ILE A 48 -6.42 2.64 -3.75
N VAL A 49 -6.44 2.56 -2.43
CA VAL A 49 -5.74 1.50 -1.72
C VAL A 49 -6.58 0.24 -1.80
N THR A 50 -6.02 -0.83 -2.35
CA THR A 50 -6.74 -2.09 -2.49
C THR A 50 -6.33 -3.11 -1.45
N LYS A 51 -5.13 -2.95 -0.87
CA LYS A 51 -4.63 -3.95 0.06
C LYS A 51 -3.63 -3.30 1.00
N ILE A 52 -3.64 -3.74 2.24
CA ILE A 52 -2.65 -3.33 3.23
C ILE A 52 -2.12 -4.60 3.87
N PHE A 53 -0.80 -4.72 3.93
CA PHE A 53 -0.20 -5.91 4.51
C PHE A 53 1.13 -5.53 5.15
N GLY A 54 1.59 -6.40 6.04
CA GLY A 54 2.88 -6.22 6.68
C GLY A 54 3.84 -7.29 6.25
N GLU A 55 5.10 -6.92 6.12
CA GLU A 55 6.18 -7.86 5.87
C GLU A 55 7.12 -7.84 7.06
N SER A 56 7.56 -8.99 7.50
CA SER A 56 8.55 -9.06 8.54
C SER A 56 9.81 -9.70 8.01
N LEU A 57 10.92 -9.11 8.40
CA LEU A 57 12.23 -9.63 8.08
C LEU A 57 12.85 -10.15 9.35
N THR A 58 13.22 -11.40 9.35
CA THR A 58 13.87 -12.03 10.50
C THR A 58 15.26 -12.45 10.11
N ARG A 59 16.19 -12.12 10.97
CA ARG A 59 17.61 -12.41 10.70
C ARG A 59 18.08 -13.59 11.51
#